data_20c8384a0ae77c90aeee15a92b5b6206
#
_entry.id   20c8384a0ae77c90aeee15a92b5b6206
#
_cell.length_a   1.000
_cell.length_b   1.000
_cell.length_c   1.000
_cell.angle_alpha   90.00
_cell.angle_beta   90.00
_cell.angle_gamma   90.00
#
_symmetry.space_group_name_H-M   'P 1'
#
loop_
_entity.id
_entity.type
_entity.pdbx_description
1 polymer ?
#
loop_
_entity_poly.entity_id
_entity_poly.type
_entity_poly.pdbx_seq_one_letter_code
_entity_poly.pdbx_strand_id
1 'polypeptide(L)'
;MKKFLIERNLPGAGNLSQQELQDIARESCEVVCQLGRPYHWIQTFVTQDKLYCIHIAESEELVREHSRLGKFPINMITEVKTVIDPMTSNLL
;
A
#
# COMPACT_ATOMS: atom_id res chain seq x y z
N MET A 1 -0.79 10.57 12.32
CA MET A 1 -1.14 9.38 11.53
C MET A 1 0.03 8.41 11.51
N LYS A 2 -0.24 7.16 11.22
CA LYS A 2 0.75 6.09 11.24
C LYS A 2 1.03 5.61 9.83
N LYS A 3 2.27 5.14 9.61
CA LYS A 3 2.66 4.57 8.32
C LYS A 3 2.65 3.05 8.44
N PHE A 4 2.10 2.38 7.42
CA PHE A 4 1.98 0.93 7.40
C PHE A 4 2.61 0.36 6.15
N LEU A 5 3.28 -0.79 6.31
CA LEU A 5 3.75 -1.62 5.21
C LEU A 5 2.82 -2.82 5.10
N ILE A 6 2.30 -3.05 3.91
CA ILE A 6 1.34 -4.13 3.65
C ILE A 6 1.93 -5.05 2.59
N GLU A 7 1.95 -6.35 2.88
CA GLU A 7 2.33 -7.37 1.91
C GLU A 7 1.06 -8.05 1.42
N ARG A 8 0.94 -8.17 0.09
CA ARG A 8 -0.20 -8.82 -0.56
C ARG A 8 0.31 -9.86 -1.53
N ASN A 9 -0.18 -11.10 -1.41
CA ASN A 9 0.11 -12.13 -2.41
C ASN A 9 -0.73 -11.86 -3.66
N LEU A 10 -0.07 -11.83 -4.80
CA LEU A 10 -0.74 -11.68 -6.10
C LEU A 10 0.08 -12.44 -7.13
N PRO A 11 -0.16 -13.77 -7.27
CA PRO A 11 0.58 -14.56 -8.24
C PRO A 11 0.52 -13.95 -9.63
N GLY A 12 1.69 -13.82 -10.27
CA GLY A 12 1.78 -13.24 -11.60
C GLY A 12 1.75 -11.72 -11.63
N ALA A 13 1.84 -11.05 -10.48
CA ALA A 13 1.79 -9.57 -10.42
C ALA A 13 2.81 -8.93 -11.35
N GLY A 14 4.00 -9.51 -11.48
CA GLY A 14 5.06 -8.97 -12.33
C GLY A 14 4.73 -9.01 -13.81
N ASN A 15 3.72 -9.78 -14.21
CA ASN A 15 3.29 -9.91 -15.60
C ASN A 15 2.01 -9.13 -15.92
N LEU A 16 1.52 -8.32 -14.97
CA LEU A 16 0.35 -7.50 -15.22
C LEU A 16 0.63 -6.47 -16.31
N SER A 17 -0.35 -6.24 -17.17
CA SER A 17 -0.25 -5.24 -18.22
C SER A 17 -0.31 -3.83 -17.62
N GLN A 18 0.11 -2.84 -18.41
CA GLN A 18 -0.01 -1.44 -18.00
C GLN A 18 -1.45 -1.08 -17.67
N GLN A 19 -2.40 -1.58 -18.46
CA GLN A 19 -3.83 -1.31 -18.23
C GLN A 19 -4.30 -1.92 -16.93
N GLU A 20 -3.88 -3.15 -16.62
CA GLU A 20 -4.24 -3.81 -15.38
C GLU A 20 -3.67 -3.07 -14.17
N LEU A 21 -2.43 -2.59 -14.27
CA LEU A 21 -1.82 -1.79 -13.20
C LEU A 21 -2.57 -0.48 -12.99
N GLN A 22 -2.99 0.18 -14.09
CA GLN A 22 -3.78 1.40 -14.00
C GLN A 22 -5.12 1.15 -13.32
N ASP A 23 -5.76 0.04 -13.63
CA ASP A 23 -7.05 -0.31 -13.03
C ASP A 23 -6.92 -0.54 -11.52
N ILE A 24 -5.87 -1.22 -11.11
CA ILE A 24 -5.59 -1.44 -9.68
C ILE A 24 -5.38 -0.10 -8.98
N ALA A 25 -4.57 0.76 -9.56
CA ALA A 25 -4.29 2.07 -8.98
C ALA A 25 -5.55 2.92 -8.88
N ARG A 26 -6.38 2.92 -9.92
CA ARG A 26 -7.64 3.66 -9.93
C ARG A 26 -8.56 3.17 -8.83
N GLU A 27 -8.71 1.85 -8.69
CA GLU A 27 -9.56 1.27 -7.66
C GLU A 27 -9.08 1.65 -6.26
N SER A 28 -7.78 1.63 -6.02
CA SER A 28 -7.22 2.05 -4.74
C SER A 28 -7.58 3.50 -4.43
N CYS A 29 -7.45 4.38 -5.41
CA CYS A 29 -7.80 5.79 -5.24
C CYS A 29 -9.30 5.99 -4.97
N GLU A 30 -10.16 5.23 -5.66
CA GLU A 30 -11.60 5.29 -5.45
C GLU A 30 -11.98 4.86 -4.03
N VAL A 31 -11.33 3.81 -3.53
CA VAL A 31 -11.57 3.34 -2.16
C VAL A 31 -11.13 4.40 -1.15
N VAL A 32 -10.00 5.04 -1.37
CA VAL A 32 -9.56 6.14 -0.49
C VAL A 32 -10.64 7.22 -0.41
N CYS A 33 -11.23 7.59 -1.55
CA CYS A 33 -12.32 8.56 -1.56
C CYS A 33 -13.55 8.06 -0.80
N GLN A 34 -13.89 6.78 -0.96
CA GLN A 34 -15.06 6.19 -0.30
C GLN A 34 -14.93 6.16 1.22
N LEU A 35 -13.71 6.01 1.73
CA LEU A 35 -13.49 5.95 3.17
C LEU A 35 -13.92 7.22 3.88
N GLY A 36 -13.82 8.38 3.20
CA GLY A 36 -14.22 9.66 3.79
C GLY A 36 -13.43 10.05 5.03
N ARG A 37 -12.25 9.47 5.22
CA ARG A 37 -11.35 9.67 6.36
C ARG A 37 -9.97 10.01 5.84
N PRO A 38 -9.12 10.70 6.62
CA PRO A 38 -7.73 10.93 6.21
C PRO A 38 -7.03 9.61 5.93
N TYR A 39 -6.54 9.47 4.71
CA TYR A 39 -5.91 8.23 4.26
C TYR A 39 -5.02 8.54 3.06
N HIS A 40 -3.78 8.05 3.09
CA HIS A 40 -2.85 8.26 1.99
C HIS A 40 -2.26 6.93 1.53
N TRP A 41 -2.46 6.62 0.27
CA TRP A 41 -1.72 5.57 -0.41
C TRP A 41 -0.48 6.23 -1.02
N ILE A 42 0.70 5.83 -0.56
CA ILE A 42 1.95 6.48 -0.98
C ILE A 42 2.48 5.84 -2.26
N GLN A 43 2.66 4.52 -2.23
CA GLN A 43 3.16 3.79 -3.40
C GLN A 43 3.03 2.29 -3.18
N THR A 44 3.15 1.55 -4.27
CA THR A 44 3.14 0.09 -4.26
C THR A 44 4.30 -0.41 -5.10
N PHE A 45 5.08 -1.31 -4.52
CA PHE A 45 6.13 -2.02 -5.23
C PHE A 45 5.54 -3.31 -5.78
N VAL A 46 5.62 -3.50 -7.10
CA VAL A 46 5.13 -4.70 -7.76
C VAL A 46 6.31 -5.64 -7.97
N THR A 47 6.25 -6.83 -7.39
CA THR A 47 7.25 -7.87 -7.60
C THR A 47 6.65 -8.97 -8.45
N GLN A 48 7.37 -10.07 -8.64
CA GLN A 48 6.89 -11.14 -9.52
C GLN A 48 5.53 -11.70 -9.06
N ASP A 49 5.38 -11.93 -7.75
CA ASP A 49 4.19 -12.59 -7.21
C ASP A 49 3.58 -11.90 -6.01
N LYS A 50 4.02 -10.69 -5.69
CA LYS A 50 3.55 -9.94 -4.53
C LYS A 50 3.50 -8.45 -4.79
N LEU A 51 2.71 -7.77 -3.98
CA LEU A 51 2.70 -6.31 -3.88
C LEU A 51 3.13 -5.92 -2.48
N TYR A 52 3.89 -4.84 -2.39
CA TYR A 52 4.27 -4.23 -1.11
C TYR A 52 3.82 -2.78 -1.15
N CYS A 53 2.88 -2.43 -0.27
CA CYS A 53 2.23 -1.12 -0.29
C CYS A 53 2.60 -0.31 0.93
N ILE A 54 2.75 1.00 0.75
CA ILE A 54 2.95 1.94 1.85
C ILE A 54 1.70 2.81 1.95
N HIS A 55 1.05 2.77 3.11
CA HIS A 55 -0.14 3.58 3.40
C HIS A 55 0.09 4.39 4.66
N ILE A 56 -0.55 5.55 4.73
CA ILE A 56 -0.57 6.39 5.93
C ILE A 56 -2.04 6.54 6.33
N ALA A 57 -2.35 6.16 7.58
CA ALA A 57 -3.71 6.16 8.08
C ALA A 57 -3.70 6.32 9.59
N GLU A 58 -4.86 6.61 10.16
CA GLU A 58 -5.00 6.77 11.61
C GLU A 58 -4.82 5.47 12.36
N SER A 59 -5.21 4.34 11.76
CA SER A 59 -5.20 3.04 12.44
C SER A 59 -5.03 1.89 11.46
N GLU A 60 -4.61 0.75 11.98
CA GLU A 60 -4.54 -0.48 11.21
C GLU A 60 -5.93 -0.90 10.73
N GLU A 61 -6.96 -0.69 11.55
CA GLU A 61 -8.33 -1.03 11.19
C GLU A 61 -8.78 -0.30 9.93
N LEU A 62 -8.36 0.94 9.76
CA LEU A 62 -8.70 1.72 8.57
C LEU A 62 -7.99 1.17 7.33
N VAL A 63 -6.75 0.69 7.48
CA VAL A 63 -6.03 0.02 6.39
C VAL A 63 -6.74 -1.26 5.98
N ARG A 64 -7.21 -2.04 6.96
CA ARG A 64 -7.96 -3.26 6.69
C ARG A 64 -9.29 -2.95 6.00
N GLU A 65 -9.95 -1.87 6.38
CA GLU A 65 -11.19 -1.43 5.74
C GLU A 65 -10.95 -1.04 4.28
N HIS A 66 -9.87 -0.32 4.00
CA HIS A 66 -9.47 -0.01 2.62
C HIS A 66 -9.31 -1.30 1.81
N SER A 67 -8.62 -2.28 2.37
CA SER A 67 -8.37 -3.55 1.69
C SER A 67 -9.67 -4.33 1.47
N ARG A 68 -10.57 -4.30 2.43
CA ARG A 68 -11.86 -4.97 2.32
C ARG A 68 -12.71 -4.37 1.21
N LEU A 69 -12.79 -3.04 1.16
CA LEU A 69 -13.58 -2.35 0.15
C LEU A 69 -13.05 -2.57 -1.26
N GLY A 70 -11.73 -2.57 -1.41
CA GLY A 70 -11.10 -2.79 -2.71
C GLY A 70 -10.90 -4.25 -3.06
N LYS A 71 -11.23 -5.16 -2.13
CA LYS A 71 -11.01 -6.59 -2.30
C LYS A 71 -9.54 -6.92 -2.54
N PHE A 72 -8.65 -6.16 -1.87
CA PHE A 72 -7.22 -6.40 -1.92
C PHE A 72 -6.83 -7.39 -0.81
N PRO A 73 -6.08 -8.47 -1.12
CA PRO A 73 -5.66 -9.40 -0.08
C PRO A 73 -4.64 -8.77 0.86
N ILE A 74 -4.59 -9.23 2.11
CA ILE A 74 -3.56 -8.85 3.07
C ILE A 74 -2.91 -10.12 3.59
N ASN A 75 -1.61 -10.25 3.39
CA ASN A 75 -0.82 -11.32 3.99
C ASN A 75 -0.13 -10.86 5.25
N MET A 76 0.31 -9.62 5.26
CA MET A 76 1.01 -9.03 6.40
C MET A 76 0.74 -7.54 6.39
N ILE A 77 0.53 -6.98 7.57
CA ILE A 77 0.45 -5.54 7.79
C ILE A 77 1.27 -5.23 9.04
N THR A 78 2.14 -4.23 8.94
CA THR A 78 2.96 -3.83 10.09
C THR A 78 3.13 -2.32 10.09
N GLU A 79 3.17 -1.76 11.29
CA GLU A 79 3.41 -0.33 11.44
C GLU A 79 4.90 -0.04 11.24
N VAL A 80 5.21 0.95 10.42
CA VAL A 80 6.58 1.42 10.19
C VAL A 80 6.88 2.47 11.25
N LYS A 81 7.88 2.20 12.08
CA LYS A 81 8.24 3.13 13.16
C LYS A 81 9.11 4.27 12.67
N THR A 82 10.02 3.99 11.75
CA THR A 82 10.88 5.03 11.19
C THR A 82 11.44 4.56 9.85
N VAL A 83 11.94 5.51 9.07
CA VAL A 83 12.58 5.24 7.79
C VAL A 83 13.98 5.82 7.87
N ILE A 84 14.97 5.06 7.43
CA ILE A 84 16.34 5.54 7.34
C ILE A 84 16.80 5.44 5.89
N ASP A 85 17.73 6.31 5.52
CA ASP A 85 18.35 6.33 4.18
C ASP A 85 19.77 6.85 4.32
N PRO A 86 20.53 6.98 3.22
CA PRO A 86 21.91 7.48 3.31
C PRO A 86 22.02 8.84 3.99
N MET A 87 21.05 9.72 3.86
CA MET A 87 21.06 11.02 4.51
C MET A 87 21.00 10.90 6.03
N THR A 88 20.42 9.82 6.53
CA THR A 88 20.35 9.56 7.98
C THR A 88 21.74 9.41 8.59
N SER A 89 22.71 8.96 7.80
CA SER A 89 24.09 8.76 8.28
C SER A 89 24.82 10.08 8.54
N ASN A 90 24.30 11.18 8.01
CA ASN A 90 24.94 12.50 8.06
C ASN A 90 26.33 12.54 7.39
N LEU A 91 26.55 11.65 6.41
CA LEU A 91 27.79 11.59 5.64
C LEU A 91 27.72 12.36 4.32
N LEU A 92 26.54 12.73 3.87
CA LEU A 92 26.32 13.37 2.58
C LEU A 92 26.22 14.88 2.70
#